data_0aab24cc544acd9178cfad1279a160e9
#
_entry.id   0aab24cc544acd9178cfad1279a160e9
#
_cell.length_a   1.000
_cell.length_b   1.000
_cell.length_c   1.000
_cell.angle_alpha   90.00
_cell.angle_beta   90.00
_cell.angle_gamma   90.00
#
_symmetry.space_group_name_H-M   'P 1'
#
loop_
_entity.id
_entity.type
_entity.pdbx_description
1 polymer ?
#
loop_
_entity_poly.entity_id
_entity_poly.type
_entity_poly.pdbx_seq_one_letter_code
_entity_poly.pdbx_strand_id
1 'polypeptide(L)'
;MGCPIDEVHQLYRDHVVKVMGKWFPWTKSQALRELAAEVFGNRDFTAVQTNIGIVATRWNFETPIIFKTSVAQAHGDHGNFVPGFGCTIGDAVQASCSAYPFFRRKLIVTGDKQKILTADGGFCANNPTLYAIADATEAFKVPREHIRVVSVGVGEYPTPKRYLTLSHWFGYLFTVRLLQRVLEINTKSMDQLLHVLFKDIATVRISNKYTEPRMAADLFEADLDKLDQLYQRGRESFREYEPALKKLF
;
A
#
# COMPACT_ATOMS: atom_id res chain seq x y z
N MET A 1 2.18 6.41 15.49
CA MET A 1 0.85 6.36 16.12
C MET A 1 0.72 5.19 17.10
N GLY A 2 1.58 4.19 17.08
CA GLY A 2 1.70 3.17 18.13
C GLY A 2 0.46 2.29 18.36
N CYS A 3 -0.31 1.97 17.31
CA CYS A 3 -1.45 1.05 17.44
C CYS A 3 -0.93 -0.39 17.57
N PRO A 4 -1.37 -1.17 18.57
CA PRO A 4 -1.04 -2.58 18.69
C PRO A 4 -1.49 -3.38 17.45
N ILE A 5 -0.72 -4.41 17.08
CA ILE A 5 -1.01 -5.18 15.86
C ILE A 5 -2.38 -5.90 15.91
N ASP A 6 -2.79 -6.34 17.09
CA ASP A 6 -4.09 -7.00 17.26
C ASP A 6 -5.27 -6.04 17.04
N GLU A 7 -5.11 -4.77 17.42
CA GLU A 7 -6.08 -3.72 17.10
C GLU A 7 -6.14 -3.45 15.59
N VAL A 8 -5.01 -3.46 14.90
CA VAL A 8 -4.96 -3.32 13.43
C VAL A 8 -5.73 -4.43 12.74
N HIS A 9 -5.56 -5.69 13.21
CA HIS A 9 -6.30 -6.82 12.67
C HIS A 9 -7.81 -6.67 12.89
N GLN A 10 -8.23 -6.27 14.09
CA GLN A 10 -9.64 -6.06 14.41
C GLN A 10 -10.24 -4.92 13.57
N LEU A 11 -9.55 -3.78 13.47
CA LEU A 11 -9.95 -2.68 12.59
C LEU A 11 -10.13 -3.14 11.14
N TYR A 12 -9.21 -3.96 10.63
CA TYR A 12 -9.32 -4.49 9.28
C TYR A 12 -10.59 -5.34 9.11
N ARG A 13 -10.86 -6.27 10.03
CA ARG A 13 -12.09 -7.10 10.01
C ARG A 13 -13.37 -6.28 10.04
N ASP A 14 -13.42 -5.27 10.92
CA ASP A 14 -14.61 -4.47 11.14
C ASP A 14 -14.95 -3.57 9.93
N HIS A 15 -13.93 -3.19 9.16
CA HIS A 15 -14.09 -2.18 8.12
C HIS A 15 -13.98 -2.72 6.68
N VAL A 16 -13.26 -3.82 6.45
CA VAL A 16 -13.11 -4.34 5.09
C VAL A 16 -14.44 -4.68 4.43
N VAL A 17 -15.37 -5.30 5.17
CA VAL A 17 -16.71 -5.62 4.67
C VAL A 17 -17.52 -4.36 4.37
N LYS A 18 -17.38 -3.32 5.22
CA LYS A 18 -18.09 -2.04 5.02
C LYS A 18 -17.65 -1.34 3.73
N VAL A 19 -16.37 -1.45 3.38
CA VAL A 19 -15.81 -0.83 2.17
C VAL A 19 -16.01 -1.73 0.95
N MET A 20 -15.57 -2.98 1.03
CA MET A 20 -15.54 -3.88 -0.13
C MET A 20 -16.91 -4.46 -0.48
N GLY A 21 -17.82 -4.58 0.49
CA GLY A 21 -19.21 -4.99 0.28
C GLY A 21 -20.06 -3.98 -0.50
N LYS A 22 -19.58 -2.75 -0.74
CA LYS A 22 -20.28 -1.79 -1.58
C LYS A 22 -20.14 -2.16 -3.05
N TRP A 23 -21.20 -1.91 -3.83
CA TRP A 23 -21.23 -2.28 -5.25
C TRP A 23 -20.53 -1.23 -6.15
N PHE A 24 -20.80 0.05 -5.91
CA PHE A 24 -20.37 1.13 -6.80
C PHE A 24 -19.06 1.80 -6.34
N PRO A 25 -18.20 2.25 -7.27
CA PRO A 25 -16.94 2.92 -6.94
C PRO A 25 -17.09 4.13 -6.02
N TRP A 26 -18.16 4.92 -6.18
CA TRP A 26 -18.37 6.12 -5.33
C TRP A 26 -18.76 5.75 -3.89
N THR A 27 -19.55 4.68 -3.69
CA THR A 27 -19.93 4.22 -2.34
C THR A 27 -18.75 3.58 -1.64
N LYS A 28 -17.88 2.84 -2.36
CA LYS A 28 -16.61 2.33 -1.83
C LYS A 28 -15.69 3.47 -1.41
N SER A 29 -15.52 4.48 -2.26
CA SER A 29 -14.68 5.65 -1.95
C SER A 29 -15.22 6.46 -0.78
N GLN A 30 -16.53 6.53 -0.62
CA GLN A 30 -17.14 7.19 0.53
C GLN A 30 -16.88 6.39 1.81
N ALA A 31 -17.10 5.08 1.80
CA ALA A 31 -16.83 4.22 2.95
C ALA A 31 -15.34 4.24 3.34
N LEU A 32 -14.43 4.26 2.36
CA LEU A 32 -12.99 4.41 2.62
C LEU A 32 -12.66 5.78 3.26
N ARG A 33 -13.34 6.84 2.87
CA ARG A 33 -13.19 8.17 3.48
C ARG A 33 -13.68 8.20 4.92
N GLU A 34 -14.85 7.60 5.17
CA GLU A 34 -15.43 7.48 6.51
C GLU A 34 -14.51 6.69 7.44
N LEU A 35 -13.97 5.56 6.95
CA LEU A 35 -12.97 4.78 7.67
C LEU A 35 -11.70 5.59 7.96
N ALA A 36 -11.17 6.31 6.96
CA ALA A 36 -9.98 7.14 7.16
C ALA A 36 -10.23 8.24 8.21
N ALA A 37 -11.43 8.85 8.23
CA ALA A 37 -11.81 9.83 9.23
C ALA A 37 -11.95 9.21 10.63
N GLU A 38 -12.51 8.00 10.73
CA GLU A 38 -12.65 7.26 11.99
C GLU A 38 -11.29 6.89 12.59
N VAL A 39 -10.37 6.35 11.77
CA VAL A 39 -9.07 5.86 12.24
C VAL A 39 -8.06 7.00 12.47
N PHE A 40 -8.00 7.95 11.55
CA PHE A 40 -6.97 8.99 11.57
C PHE A 40 -7.47 10.35 12.06
N GLY A 41 -8.79 10.61 12.02
CA GLY A 41 -9.35 11.92 12.32
C GLY A 41 -8.76 13.00 11.40
N ASN A 42 -8.50 14.18 11.98
CA ASN A 42 -7.87 15.30 11.28
C ASN A 42 -6.34 15.37 11.49
N ARG A 43 -5.72 14.24 11.90
CA ARG A 43 -4.27 14.21 12.16
C ARG A 43 -3.49 14.43 10.85
N ASP A 44 -2.54 15.32 10.92
CA ASP A 44 -1.58 15.59 9.86
C ASP A 44 -0.28 14.80 10.07
N PHE A 45 0.68 15.00 9.19
CA PHE A 45 1.95 14.27 9.22
C PHE A 45 2.86 14.65 10.41
N THR A 46 2.57 15.72 11.16
CA THR A 46 3.32 16.08 12.38
C THR A 46 3.00 15.14 13.54
N ALA A 47 1.86 14.44 13.51
CA ALA A 47 1.47 13.44 14.50
C ALA A 47 2.22 12.10 14.38
N VAL A 48 3.03 11.91 13.33
CA VAL A 48 3.75 10.67 13.09
C VAL A 48 5.07 10.66 13.86
N GLN A 49 5.35 9.56 14.57
CA GLN A 49 6.52 9.43 15.44
C GLN A 49 7.79 8.95 14.72
N THR A 50 7.68 8.55 13.45
CA THR A 50 8.81 8.09 12.63
C THR A 50 8.71 8.67 11.23
N ASN A 51 9.79 8.59 10.47
CA ASN A 51 9.75 9.02 9.08
C ASN A 51 8.96 8.01 8.24
N ILE A 52 7.97 8.50 7.50
CA ILE A 52 7.17 7.67 6.59
C ILE A 52 7.13 8.27 5.19
N GLY A 53 6.79 7.41 4.22
CA GLY A 53 6.39 7.79 2.88
C GLY A 53 5.14 7.00 2.47
N ILE A 54 4.06 7.68 2.12
CA ILE A 54 2.84 7.08 1.58
C ILE A 54 2.80 7.36 0.08
N VAL A 55 2.89 6.30 -0.73
CA VAL A 55 2.94 6.42 -2.19
C VAL A 55 1.52 6.51 -2.75
N ALA A 56 1.30 7.45 -3.67
CA ALA A 56 0.14 7.50 -4.54
C ALA A 56 0.59 7.85 -5.97
N THR A 57 -0.31 7.79 -6.92
CA THR A 57 -0.06 8.18 -8.31
C THR A 57 -0.71 9.54 -8.58
N ARG A 58 0.07 10.51 -9.07
CA ARG A 58 -0.45 11.78 -9.61
C ARG A 58 -1.04 11.50 -10.98
N TRP A 59 -2.35 11.39 -11.04
CA TRP A 59 -3.04 10.83 -12.21
C TRP A 59 -2.83 11.60 -13.52
N ASN A 60 -2.95 12.94 -13.47
CA ASN A 60 -2.85 13.76 -14.67
C ASN A 60 -1.43 13.86 -15.24
N PHE A 61 -0.42 13.51 -14.47
CA PHE A 61 1.00 13.57 -14.86
C PHE A 61 1.64 12.19 -14.97
N GLU A 62 0.89 11.13 -14.62
CA GLU A 62 1.35 9.75 -14.67
C GLU A 62 2.66 9.51 -13.89
N THR A 63 2.83 10.21 -12.78
CA THR A 63 4.04 10.20 -11.94
C THR A 63 3.71 9.82 -10.50
N PRO A 64 4.66 9.25 -9.75
CA PRO A 64 4.47 9.03 -8.32
C PRO A 64 4.36 10.37 -7.57
N ILE A 65 3.57 10.37 -6.51
CA ILE A 65 3.56 11.37 -5.45
C ILE A 65 3.73 10.64 -4.13
N ILE A 66 4.63 11.11 -3.27
CA ILE A 66 4.92 10.46 -2.00
C ILE A 66 4.71 11.46 -0.88
N PHE A 67 3.73 11.20 -0.03
CA PHE A 67 3.44 12.01 1.15
C PHE A 67 4.45 11.66 2.24
N LYS A 68 5.33 12.60 2.59
CA LYS A 68 6.47 12.40 3.48
C LYS A 68 6.38 13.26 4.73
N THR A 69 7.07 12.84 5.81
CA THR A 69 7.02 13.53 7.12
C THR A 69 8.14 14.54 7.31
N SER A 70 9.32 14.28 6.77
CA SER A 70 10.53 15.04 7.08
C SER A 70 11.02 15.89 5.90
N VAL A 71 11.46 17.11 6.19
CA VAL A 71 12.10 17.99 5.20
C VAL A 71 13.36 17.36 4.60
N ALA A 72 14.06 16.48 5.32
CA ALA A 72 15.19 15.74 4.78
C ALA A 72 14.79 14.90 3.56
N GLN A 73 13.55 14.38 3.53
CA GLN A 73 13.01 13.58 2.43
C GLN A 73 12.60 14.42 1.19
N ALA A 74 12.83 15.74 1.21
CA ALA A 74 12.46 16.61 0.07
C ALA A 74 13.39 16.49 -1.14
N HIS A 75 14.52 15.79 -1.02
CA HIS A 75 15.49 15.53 -2.10
C HIS A 75 15.96 16.81 -2.84
N GLY A 76 16.17 17.90 -2.09
CA GLY A 76 16.69 19.17 -2.63
C GLY A 76 15.67 20.32 -2.63
N ASP A 77 14.37 20.05 -2.60
CA ASP A 77 13.32 21.08 -2.51
C ASP A 77 12.96 21.40 -1.05
N HIS A 78 13.98 21.81 -0.28
CA HIS A 78 13.82 22.02 1.17
C HIS A 78 12.98 23.28 1.50
N GLY A 79 13.06 24.30 0.66
CA GLY A 79 12.43 25.61 0.93
C GLY A 79 10.90 25.60 0.88
N ASN A 80 10.32 24.70 0.11
CA ASN A 80 8.88 24.59 -0.10
C ASN A 80 8.28 23.31 0.50
N PHE A 81 9.09 22.56 1.28
CA PHE A 81 8.61 21.30 1.84
C PHE A 81 7.56 21.53 2.93
N VAL A 82 6.40 20.90 2.75
CA VAL A 82 5.34 20.82 3.75
C VAL A 82 5.06 19.32 4.02
N PRO A 83 5.13 18.86 5.28
CA PRO A 83 4.82 17.45 5.59
C PRO A 83 3.49 17.00 4.99
N GLY A 84 3.51 15.90 4.24
CA GLY A 84 2.33 15.40 3.53
C GLY A 84 1.68 16.38 2.56
N PHE A 85 2.41 17.39 2.08
CA PHE A 85 1.88 18.53 1.30
C PHE A 85 0.76 19.30 2.03
N GLY A 86 0.70 19.22 3.37
CA GLY A 86 -0.31 19.88 4.19
C GLY A 86 -1.69 19.19 4.20
N CYS A 87 -1.80 17.98 3.64
CA CYS A 87 -3.02 17.17 3.77
C CYS A 87 -2.98 16.29 5.04
N THR A 88 -4.12 15.72 5.39
CA THR A 88 -4.21 14.78 6.52
C THR A 88 -3.61 13.40 6.16
N ILE A 89 -3.22 12.62 7.18
CA ILE A 89 -2.81 11.22 7.00
C ILE A 89 -3.95 10.43 6.35
N GLY A 90 -5.19 10.67 6.77
CA GLY A 90 -6.36 10.01 6.20
C GLY A 90 -6.55 10.30 4.71
N ASP A 91 -6.28 11.52 4.25
CA ASP A 91 -6.31 11.88 2.83
C ASP A 91 -5.23 11.16 2.04
N ALA A 92 -4.00 11.10 2.56
CA ALA A 92 -2.89 10.41 1.90
C ALA A 92 -3.12 8.89 1.82
N VAL A 93 -3.63 8.26 2.89
CA VAL A 93 -4.00 6.84 2.89
C VAL A 93 -5.12 6.58 1.89
N GLN A 94 -6.17 7.40 1.88
CA GLN A 94 -7.24 7.29 0.89
C GLN A 94 -6.72 7.43 -0.54
N ALA A 95 -5.79 8.36 -0.80
CA ALA A 95 -5.17 8.51 -2.11
C ALA A 95 -4.42 7.25 -2.52
N SER A 96 -3.60 6.71 -1.61
CA SER A 96 -2.81 5.49 -1.81
C SER A 96 -3.65 4.24 -2.06
N CYS A 97 -4.87 4.17 -1.49
CA CYS A 97 -5.77 3.02 -1.60
C CYS A 97 -6.86 3.20 -2.69
N SER A 98 -6.81 4.27 -3.49
CA SER A 98 -7.83 4.57 -4.50
C SER A 98 -7.58 3.84 -5.83
N ALA A 99 -7.73 2.50 -5.83
CA ALA A 99 -7.53 1.62 -6.97
C ALA A 99 -8.61 1.86 -8.05
N TYR A 100 -8.34 2.77 -8.98
CA TYR A 100 -9.22 3.04 -10.13
C TYR A 100 -9.21 1.82 -11.10
N PRO A 101 -10.34 1.41 -11.66
CA PRO A 101 -11.68 2.05 -11.63
C PRO A 101 -12.60 1.62 -10.47
N PHE A 102 -12.14 0.81 -9.55
CA PHE A 102 -12.95 0.22 -8.47
C PHE A 102 -13.24 1.21 -7.34
N PHE A 103 -12.36 2.15 -7.16
CA PHE A 103 -12.55 3.36 -6.37
C PHE A 103 -12.50 4.58 -7.27
N ARG A 104 -13.12 5.68 -6.85
CA ARG A 104 -12.90 6.97 -7.49
C ARG A 104 -11.51 7.48 -7.14
N ARG A 105 -10.88 8.14 -8.10
CA ARG A 105 -9.65 8.89 -7.87
C ARG A 105 -9.87 9.93 -6.78
N LYS A 106 -8.88 10.11 -5.91
CA LYS A 106 -8.94 11.07 -4.81
C LYS A 106 -8.39 12.41 -5.24
N LEU A 107 -9.14 13.48 -4.98
CA LEU A 107 -8.65 14.85 -5.09
C LEU A 107 -8.01 15.23 -3.76
N ILE A 108 -6.72 15.53 -3.78
CA ILE A 108 -5.96 16.11 -2.65
C ILE A 108 -5.95 17.62 -2.82
N VAL A 109 -6.17 18.33 -1.72
CA VAL A 109 -5.94 19.77 -1.63
C VAL A 109 -4.74 19.99 -0.72
N THR A 110 -3.68 20.54 -1.26
CA THR A 110 -2.43 20.83 -0.54
C THR A 110 -2.57 22.05 0.36
N GLY A 111 -1.61 22.27 1.26
CA GLY A 111 -1.59 23.43 2.15
C GLY A 111 -1.57 24.77 1.42
N ASP A 112 -0.94 24.84 0.24
CA ASP A 112 -0.94 25.99 -0.67
C ASP A 112 -2.16 26.03 -1.62
N LYS A 113 -3.20 25.22 -1.34
CA LYS A 113 -4.48 25.13 -2.06
C LYS A 113 -4.38 24.59 -3.49
N GLN A 114 -3.28 23.98 -3.88
CA GLN A 114 -3.23 23.25 -5.15
C GLN A 114 -4.13 22.02 -5.11
N LYS A 115 -4.69 21.65 -6.25
CA LYS A 115 -5.55 20.49 -6.42
C LYS A 115 -4.81 19.40 -7.20
N ILE A 116 -4.54 18.28 -6.56
CA ILE A 116 -3.84 17.15 -7.16
C ILE A 116 -4.81 15.96 -7.25
N LEU A 117 -5.10 15.51 -8.46
CA LEU A 117 -5.89 14.30 -8.67
C LEU A 117 -4.98 13.09 -8.53
N THR A 118 -5.31 12.20 -7.59
CA THR A 118 -4.50 11.02 -7.27
C THR A 118 -5.28 9.73 -7.49
N ALA A 119 -4.53 8.65 -7.71
CA ALA A 119 -4.98 7.27 -7.75
C ALA A 119 -4.02 6.40 -6.91
N ASP A 120 -4.34 5.11 -6.82
CA ASP A 120 -3.61 4.11 -6.04
C ASP A 120 -2.09 4.18 -6.26
N GLY A 121 -1.35 4.05 -5.18
CA GLY A 121 0.12 4.02 -5.20
C GLY A 121 0.70 2.79 -5.88
N GLY A 122 -0.05 1.71 -5.93
CA GLY A 122 0.36 0.47 -6.59
C GLY A 122 0.61 0.62 -8.08
N PHE A 123 0.01 1.61 -8.77
CA PHE A 123 0.33 1.90 -10.17
C PHE A 123 1.80 2.30 -10.36
N CYS A 124 2.39 3.01 -9.39
CA CYS A 124 3.78 3.46 -9.44
C CYS A 124 4.70 2.53 -8.67
N ALA A 125 4.31 2.13 -7.46
CA ALA A 125 5.15 1.32 -6.57
C ALA A 125 4.30 0.46 -5.62
N ASN A 126 3.78 -0.64 -6.13
CA ASN A 126 3.08 -1.64 -5.31
C ASN A 126 4.02 -2.28 -4.25
N ASN A 127 5.33 -2.24 -4.48
CA ASN A 127 6.38 -2.44 -3.49
C ASN A 127 7.22 -1.17 -3.35
N PRO A 128 7.04 -0.34 -2.31
CA PRO A 128 7.73 0.94 -2.17
C PRO A 128 9.16 0.84 -1.60
N THR A 129 9.74 -0.35 -1.48
CA THR A 129 11.05 -0.59 -0.85
C THR A 129 12.16 0.27 -1.46
N LEU A 130 12.20 0.43 -2.80
CA LEU A 130 13.21 1.26 -3.46
C LEU A 130 13.11 2.73 -3.05
N TYR A 131 11.91 3.26 -2.87
CA TYR A 131 11.72 4.63 -2.39
C TYR A 131 12.20 4.79 -0.94
N ALA A 132 11.94 3.78 -0.08
CA ALA A 132 12.43 3.79 1.30
C ALA A 132 13.96 3.74 1.36
N ILE A 133 14.61 2.94 0.52
CA ILE A 133 16.08 2.88 0.42
C ILE A 133 16.63 4.22 -0.12
N ALA A 134 16.01 4.79 -1.14
CA ALA A 134 16.41 6.09 -1.66
C ALA A 134 16.30 7.19 -0.57
N ASP A 135 15.24 7.19 0.23
CA ASP A 135 15.16 8.11 1.37
C ASP A 135 16.25 7.84 2.41
N ALA A 136 16.53 6.57 2.75
CA ALA A 136 17.56 6.24 3.72
C ALA A 136 18.97 6.68 3.23
N THR A 137 19.32 6.40 1.97
CA THR A 137 20.65 6.70 1.43
C THR A 137 20.80 8.17 1.05
N GLU A 138 19.84 8.73 0.32
CA GLU A 138 19.97 10.05 -0.29
C GLU A 138 19.43 11.19 0.59
N ALA A 139 18.35 10.94 1.32
CA ALA A 139 17.77 11.96 2.20
C ALA A 139 18.44 11.96 3.59
N PHE A 140 18.50 10.80 4.22
CA PHE A 140 19.05 10.67 5.57
C PHE A 140 20.56 10.37 5.61
N LYS A 141 21.19 10.15 4.45
CA LYS A 141 22.63 9.87 4.30
C LYS A 141 23.11 8.69 5.16
N VAL A 142 22.25 7.69 5.35
CA VAL A 142 22.61 6.48 6.09
C VAL A 142 23.52 5.62 5.21
N PRO A 143 24.70 5.20 5.69
CA PRO A 143 25.56 4.26 4.97
C PRO A 143 24.83 2.94 4.70
N ARG A 144 25.01 2.37 3.52
CA ARG A 144 24.26 1.17 3.08
C ARG A 144 24.45 -0.02 4.00
N GLU A 145 25.63 -0.19 4.57
CA GLU A 145 25.95 -1.24 5.55
C GLU A 145 25.16 -1.13 6.86
N HIS A 146 24.64 0.04 7.17
CA HIS A 146 23.79 0.27 8.35
C HIS A 146 22.30 0.15 8.04
N ILE A 147 21.92 0.02 6.77
CA ILE A 147 20.52 -0.13 6.39
C ILE A 147 20.10 -1.60 6.54
N ARG A 148 18.96 -1.80 7.17
CA ARG A 148 18.28 -3.10 7.28
C ARG A 148 16.86 -2.94 6.76
N VAL A 149 16.48 -3.79 5.83
CA VAL A 149 15.17 -3.70 5.16
C VAL A 149 14.32 -4.91 5.47
N VAL A 150 13.13 -4.67 6.00
CA VAL A 150 12.07 -5.67 6.06
C VAL A 150 10.96 -5.23 5.11
N SER A 151 10.79 -5.97 4.03
CA SER A 151 9.77 -5.69 3.02
C SER A 151 8.64 -6.70 3.14
N VAL A 152 7.43 -6.22 3.46
CA VAL A 152 6.26 -7.08 3.70
C VAL A 152 5.28 -6.93 2.54
N GLY A 153 4.98 -8.04 1.87
CA GLY A 153 3.97 -8.11 0.82
C GLY A 153 2.72 -8.86 1.30
N VAL A 154 1.66 -8.74 0.54
CA VAL A 154 0.38 -9.44 0.83
C VAL A 154 0.39 -10.92 0.45
N GLY A 155 1.43 -11.40 -0.24
CA GLY A 155 1.49 -12.74 -0.82
C GLY A 155 0.85 -12.84 -2.20
N GLU A 156 1.10 -13.96 -2.88
CA GLU A 156 0.47 -14.30 -4.17
C GLU A 156 -0.60 -15.36 -3.94
N TYR A 157 -1.82 -15.13 -4.42
CA TYR A 157 -2.98 -16.03 -4.21
C TYR A 157 -3.57 -16.49 -5.54
N PRO A 158 -4.16 -17.69 -5.59
CA PRO A 158 -4.91 -18.15 -6.76
C PRO A 158 -6.09 -17.21 -7.03
N THR A 159 -6.45 -17.06 -8.30
CA THR A 159 -7.62 -16.26 -8.69
C THR A 159 -8.90 -17.01 -8.36
N PRO A 160 -9.88 -16.41 -7.67
CA PRO A 160 -11.15 -17.05 -7.37
C PRO A 160 -11.96 -17.34 -8.64
N LYS A 161 -12.62 -18.50 -8.66
CA LYS A 161 -13.59 -18.84 -9.71
C LYS A 161 -14.92 -18.19 -9.35
N ARG A 162 -15.18 -17.00 -9.88
CA ARG A 162 -16.47 -16.32 -9.70
C ARG A 162 -17.41 -16.68 -10.87
N TYR A 163 -18.56 -17.25 -10.55
CA TYR A 163 -19.65 -17.52 -11.51
C TYR A 163 -20.52 -16.25 -11.61
N LEU A 164 -20.23 -15.40 -12.60
CA LEU A 164 -21.00 -14.20 -12.92
C LEU A 164 -21.76 -14.40 -14.24
N THR A 165 -22.88 -13.71 -14.43
CA THR A 165 -23.62 -13.68 -15.70
C THR A 165 -22.73 -13.18 -16.85
N LEU A 166 -22.88 -13.73 -18.04
CA LEU A 166 -21.92 -13.66 -19.16
C LEU A 166 -21.45 -12.23 -19.53
N SER A 167 -22.33 -11.23 -19.49
CA SER A 167 -21.99 -9.84 -19.88
C SER A 167 -21.19 -9.06 -18.82
N HIS A 168 -21.48 -9.27 -17.54
CA HIS A 168 -20.72 -8.69 -16.43
C HIS A 168 -19.39 -9.41 -16.20
N TRP A 169 -19.31 -10.68 -16.58
CA TRP A 169 -18.16 -11.53 -16.43
C TRP A 169 -16.95 -11.05 -17.25
N PHE A 170 -17.16 -10.67 -18.52
CA PHE A 170 -16.07 -10.24 -19.40
C PHE A 170 -15.44 -8.92 -18.96
N GLY A 171 -16.23 -7.89 -18.67
CA GLY A 171 -15.73 -6.57 -18.28
C GLY A 171 -15.04 -6.60 -16.91
N TYR A 172 -15.66 -7.22 -15.94
CA TYR A 172 -15.16 -7.31 -14.57
C TYR A 172 -13.87 -8.16 -14.47
N LEU A 173 -13.89 -9.39 -15.00
CA LEU A 173 -12.71 -10.25 -14.95
C LEU A 173 -11.52 -9.68 -15.73
N PHE A 174 -11.77 -9.06 -16.87
CA PHE A 174 -10.69 -8.48 -17.66
C PHE A 174 -10.03 -7.31 -16.92
N THR A 175 -10.80 -6.36 -16.41
CA THR A 175 -10.26 -5.19 -15.72
C THR A 175 -9.60 -5.53 -14.39
N VAL A 176 -10.20 -6.39 -13.56
CA VAL A 176 -9.62 -6.84 -12.28
C VAL A 176 -8.33 -7.60 -12.51
N ARG A 177 -8.35 -8.58 -13.42
CA ARG A 177 -7.16 -9.38 -13.72
C ARG A 177 -6.05 -8.56 -14.35
N LEU A 178 -6.39 -7.62 -15.24
CA LEU A 178 -5.40 -6.74 -15.84
C LEU A 178 -4.74 -5.88 -14.77
N LEU A 179 -5.54 -5.24 -13.90
CA LEU A 179 -5.01 -4.42 -12.83
C LEU A 179 -4.12 -5.25 -11.88
N GLN A 180 -4.59 -6.40 -11.42
CA GLN A 180 -3.78 -7.29 -10.57
C GLN A 180 -2.46 -7.68 -11.22
N ARG A 181 -2.46 -8.02 -12.51
CA ARG A 181 -1.24 -8.34 -13.25
C ARG A 181 -0.29 -7.14 -13.37
N VAL A 182 -0.82 -5.95 -13.62
CA VAL A 182 0.01 -4.73 -13.67
C VAL A 182 0.67 -4.46 -12.34
N LEU A 183 -0.08 -4.57 -11.23
CA LEU A 183 0.46 -4.41 -9.87
C LEU A 183 1.52 -5.48 -9.55
N GLU A 184 1.27 -6.72 -9.95
CA GLU A 184 2.21 -7.84 -9.74
C GLU A 184 3.49 -7.68 -10.57
N ILE A 185 3.36 -7.29 -11.84
CA ILE A 185 4.51 -7.02 -12.73
C ILE A 185 5.34 -5.86 -12.15
N ASN A 186 4.69 -4.79 -11.70
CA ASN A 186 5.37 -3.67 -11.04
C ASN A 186 6.14 -4.15 -9.79
N THR A 187 5.50 -4.94 -8.92
CA THR A 187 6.15 -5.52 -7.73
C THR A 187 7.39 -6.33 -8.09
N LYS A 188 7.26 -7.27 -9.04
CA LYS A 188 8.37 -8.14 -9.46
C LYS A 188 9.50 -7.36 -10.11
N SER A 189 9.18 -6.34 -10.91
CA SER A 189 10.16 -5.44 -11.51
C SER A 189 10.94 -4.67 -10.44
N MET A 190 10.25 -4.12 -9.43
CA MET A 190 10.89 -3.43 -8.32
C MET A 190 11.75 -4.36 -7.46
N ASP A 191 11.28 -5.58 -7.19
CA ASP A 191 12.04 -6.60 -6.46
C ASP A 191 13.32 -7.01 -7.22
N GLN A 192 13.24 -7.14 -8.54
CA GLN A 192 14.41 -7.44 -9.37
C GLN A 192 15.44 -6.29 -9.35
N LEU A 193 14.97 -5.04 -9.48
CA LEU A 193 15.86 -3.87 -9.41
C LEU A 193 16.51 -3.76 -8.02
N LEU A 194 15.74 -3.99 -6.96
CA LEU A 194 16.28 -4.03 -5.60
C LEU A 194 17.42 -5.05 -5.48
N HIS A 195 17.19 -6.28 -5.96
CA HIS A 195 18.16 -7.35 -5.87
C HIS A 195 19.45 -7.07 -6.67
N VAL A 196 19.34 -6.37 -7.81
CA VAL A 196 20.49 -6.05 -8.66
C VAL A 196 21.27 -4.83 -8.12
N LEU A 197 20.56 -3.75 -7.76
CA LEU A 197 21.17 -2.46 -7.43
C LEU A 197 21.60 -2.33 -5.96
N PHE A 198 20.94 -3.07 -5.06
CA PHE A 198 21.09 -2.96 -3.61
C PHE A 198 21.34 -4.31 -2.93
N LYS A 199 22.05 -5.21 -3.62
CA LYS A 199 22.45 -6.52 -3.08
C LYS A 199 23.33 -6.44 -1.83
N ASP A 200 23.96 -5.30 -1.61
CA ASP A 200 24.76 -4.95 -0.45
C ASP A 200 23.92 -4.52 0.77
N ILE A 201 22.65 -4.22 0.57
CA ILE A 201 21.73 -3.89 1.66
C ILE A 201 21.05 -5.17 2.18
N ALA A 202 21.22 -5.45 3.46
CA ALA A 202 20.59 -6.61 4.10
C ALA A 202 19.06 -6.48 4.08
N THR A 203 18.41 -7.33 3.28
CA THR A 203 16.96 -7.26 3.02
C THR A 203 16.29 -8.60 3.27
N VAL A 204 15.19 -8.60 4.02
CA VAL A 204 14.27 -9.73 4.15
C VAL A 204 12.94 -9.36 3.51
N ARG A 205 12.52 -10.11 2.49
CA ARG A 205 11.22 -9.98 1.84
C ARG A 205 10.28 -11.06 2.32
N ILE A 206 9.18 -10.68 2.97
CA ILE A 206 8.12 -11.59 3.40
C ILE A 206 6.97 -11.48 2.39
N SER A 207 6.84 -12.46 1.51
CA SER A 207 5.77 -12.50 0.49
C SER A 207 5.68 -13.91 -0.07
N ASN A 208 4.85 -14.75 0.57
CA ASN A 208 4.73 -16.17 0.20
C ASN A 208 3.80 -16.35 -1.00
N LYS A 209 3.98 -17.47 -1.70
CA LYS A 209 3.10 -17.89 -2.78
C LYS A 209 2.21 -19.04 -2.31
N TYR A 210 0.92 -18.83 -2.42
CA TYR A 210 -0.09 -19.82 -2.05
C TYR A 210 -0.73 -20.38 -3.32
N THR A 211 -0.82 -21.72 -3.41
CA THR A 211 -1.35 -22.40 -4.60
C THR A 211 -2.67 -23.14 -4.32
N GLU A 212 -3.08 -23.22 -3.07
CA GLU A 212 -4.27 -23.96 -2.66
C GLU A 212 -5.54 -23.25 -3.16
N PRO A 213 -6.48 -23.94 -3.85
CA PRO A 213 -7.70 -23.31 -4.37
C PRO A 213 -8.56 -22.61 -3.31
N ARG A 214 -8.56 -23.11 -2.07
CA ARG A 214 -9.28 -22.48 -0.95
C ARG A 214 -8.73 -21.10 -0.57
N MET A 215 -7.46 -20.84 -0.90
CA MET A 215 -6.79 -19.55 -0.65
C MET A 215 -7.08 -18.52 -1.76
N ALA A 216 -7.91 -18.88 -2.74
CA ALA A 216 -8.22 -17.99 -3.85
C ALA A 216 -8.85 -16.68 -3.35
N ALA A 217 -8.17 -15.57 -3.61
CA ALA A 217 -8.58 -14.23 -3.21
C ALA A 217 -8.28 -13.22 -4.33
N ASP A 218 -9.03 -12.13 -4.36
CA ASP A 218 -8.81 -11.01 -5.26
C ASP A 218 -8.95 -9.66 -4.51
N LEU A 219 -8.83 -8.55 -5.26
CA LEU A 219 -8.95 -7.19 -4.71
C LEU A 219 -10.31 -6.90 -4.05
N PHE A 220 -11.30 -7.75 -4.21
CA PHE A 220 -12.65 -7.59 -3.66
C PHE A 220 -12.99 -8.60 -2.58
N GLU A 221 -11.98 -9.29 -2.05
CA GLU A 221 -12.25 -10.25 -0.98
C GLU A 221 -12.81 -9.54 0.26
N ALA A 222 -13.96 -9.99 0.71
CA ALA A 222 -14.66 -9.46 1.87
C ALA A 222 -15.24 -10.57 2.77
N ASP A 223 -14.98 -11.82 2.42
CA ASP A 223 -15.39 -12.99 3.21
C ASP A 223 -14.50 -13.06 4.47
N LEU A 224 -15.11 -12.94 5.65
CA LEU A 224 -14.39 -12.90 6.92
C LEU A 224 -13.64 -14.21 7.22
N ASP A 225 -14.20 -15.36 6.85
CA ASP A 225 -13.55 -16.66 7.09
C ASP A 225 -12.28 -16.78 6.24
N LYS A 226 -12.33 -16.27 4.99
CA LYS A 226 -11.13 -16.19 4.15
C LYS A 226 -10.12 -15.20 4.68
N LEU A 227 -10.54 -14.03 5.14
CA LEU A 227 -9.64 -13.03 5.72
C LEU A 227 -8.96 -13.59 6.97
N ASP A 228 -9.64 -14.38 7.79
CA ASP A 228 -9.04 -15.06 8.93
C ASP A 228 -8.02 -16.12 8.49
N GLN A 229 -8.31 -16.88 7.43
CA GLN A 229 -7.32 -17.78 6.86
C GLN A 229 -6.08 -17.04 6.35
N LEU A 230 -6.25 -15.90 5.66
CA LEU A 230 -5.15 -15.05 5.21
C LEU A 230 -4.33 -14.52 6.39
N TYR A 231 -4.98 -14.12 7.48
CA TYR A 231 -4.31 -13.70 8.71
C TYR A 231 -3.47 -14.82 9.32
N GLN A 232 -4.00 -16.05 9.40
CA GLN A 232 -3.23 -17.20 9.90
C GLN A 232 -2.03 -17.50 9.00
N ARG A 233 -2.18 -17.41 7.68
CA ARG A 233 -1.06 -17.56 6.74
C ARG A 233 0.01 -16.48 6.93
N GLY A 234 -0.38 -15.25 7.24
CA GLY A 234 0.56 -14.19 7.60
C GLY A 234 1.40 -14.54 8.84
N ARG A 235 0.78 -15.14 9.86
CA ARG A 235 1.48 -15.63 11.06
C ARG A 235 2.44 -16.80 10.74
N GLU A 236 2.03 -17.71 9.86
CA GLU A 236 2.89 -18.82 9.41
C GLU A 236 4.08 -18.26 8.60
N SER A 237 3.85 -17.31 7.70
CA SER A 237 4.92 -16.62 6.98
C SER A 237 5.91 -15.96 7.91
N PHE A 238 5.45 -15.28 8.97
CA PHE A 238 6.35 -14.71 9.96
C PHE A 238 7.25 -15.77 10.61
N ARG A 239 6.69 -16.92 11.02
CA ARG A 239 7.48 -18.01 11.62
C ARG A 239 8.53 -18.56 10.66
N GLU A 240 8.20 -18.67 9.38
CA GLU A 240 9.13 -19.12 8.35
C GLU A 240 10.32 -18.17 8.19
N TYR A 241 10.06 -16.86 8.21
CA TYR A 241 11.09 -15.82 8.04
C TYR A 241 11.75 -15.39 9.35
N GLU A 242 11.26 -15.82 10.51
CA GLU A 242 11.82 -15.45 11.84
C GLU A 242 13.32 -15.68 11.96
N PRO A 243 13.89 -16.83 11.50
CA PRO A 243 15.34 -17.03 11.54
C PRO A 243 16.13 -16.02 10.69
N ALA A 244 15.59 -15.60 9.54
CA ALA A 244 16.20 -14.59 8.70
C ALA A 244 16.10 -13.19 9.33
N LEU A 245 14.96 -12.88 9.94
CA LEU A 245 14.75 -11.63 10.67
C LEU A 245 15.70 -11.52 11.86
N LYS A 246 15.90 -12.60 12.66
CA LYS A 246 16.85 -12.61 13.78
C LYS A 246 18.31 -12.42 13.35
N LYS A 247 18.65 -12.75 12.11
CA LYS A 247 19.98 -12.48 11.56
C LYS A 247 20.14 -11.05 11.02
N LEU A 248 19.02 -10.38 10.77
CA LEU A 248 19.00 -9.04 10.23
C LEU A 248 19.28 -8.00 11.33
N PHE A 249 18.87 -8.27 12.55
CA PHE A 249 19.01 -7.43 13.74
C PHE A 249 19.91 -8.05 14.79
#